data_ba8037ac705f102b62c87112b989b9e9
#
_entry.id   ba8037ac705f102b62c87112b989b9e9
#
_cell.length_a   1.000
_cell.length_b   1.000
_cell.length_c   1.000
_cell.angle_alpha   90.00
_cell.angle_beta   90.00
_cell.angle_gamma   90.00
#
_symmetry.space_group_name_H-M   'P 1'
#
loop_
_entity.id
_entity.type
_entity.pdbx_description
1 polymer ?
#
loop_
_entity_poly.entity_id
_entity_poly.type
_entity_poly.pdbx_seq_one_letter_code
_entity_poly.pdbx_strand_id
1 'polypeptide(L)'
;MDFENSQTKKNLETAFAGESQAHTKYRYYASKAKKDGYVQISNIFAETAGNESEHAKLWFKYLHDGAVPDTLDNLRDAAAGENYEWTTMYDEFAKTAEEEALPRLPQSSVVSPPSRRPTRSATTSSSSASSRARCLSVRA
;
A
#
# COMPACT_ATOMS: atom_id res chain seq x y z
N MET A 1 27.83 -12.87 -10.93
CA MET A 1 27.49 -12.54 -9.53
C MET A 1 25.98 -12.52 -9.50
N ASP A 2 25.37 -13.28 -8.63
CA ASP A 2 23.92 -13.39 -8.54
C ASP A 2 23.36 -12.12 -7.85
N PHE A 3 22.41 -11.44 -8.49
CA PHE A 3 21.83 -10.20 -7.97
C PHE A 3 21.16 -10.42 -6.61
N GLU A 4 20.47 -11.54 -6.43
CA GLU A 4 19.74 -11.87 -5.22
C GLU A 4 20.62 -11.88 -3.96
N ASN A 5 21.87 -12.29 -4.09
CA ASN A 5 22.83 -12.36 -3.00
C ASN A 5 23.83 -11.19 -2.99
N SER A 6 23.58 -10.14 -3.77
CA SER A 6 24.52 -9.03 -3.92
C SER A 6 24.37 -7.96 -2.84
N GLN A 7 25.47 -7.24 -2.56
CA GLN A 7 25.42 -6.04 -1.75
C GLN A 7 24.60 -4.93 -2.42
N THR A 8 24.55 -4.92 -3.75
CA THR A 8 23.75 -3.96 -4.52
C THR A 8 22.26 -4.11 -4.22
N LYS A 9 21.73 -5.32 -4.18
CA LYS A 9 20.32 -5.56 -3.79
C LYS A 9 20.03 -5.02 -2.39
N LYS A 10 20.87 -5.34 -1.41
CA LYS A 10 20.73 -4.83 -0.02
C LYS A 10 20.75 -3.30 0.03
N ASN A 11 21.61 -2.66 -0.76
CA ASN A 11 21.65 -1.20 -0.85
C ASN A 11 20.35 -0.63 -1.44
N LEU A 12 19.80 -1.26 -2.47
CA LEU A 12 18.53 -0.86 -3.09
C LEU A 12 17.34 -1.03 -2.12
N GLU A 13 17.29 -2.12 -1.39
CA GLU A 13 16.28 -2.36 -0.33
C GLU A 13 16.37 -1.28 0.76
N THR A 14 17.58 -0.94 1.19
CA THR A 14 17.82 0.13 2.18
C THR A 14 17.39 1.49 1.65
N ALA A 15 17.71 1.78 0.39
CA ALA A 15 17.31 3.04 -0.25
C ALA A 15 15.78 3.13 -0.38
N PHE A 16 15.13 2.08 -0.87
CA PHE A 16 13.66 2.01 -0.96
C PHE A 16 12.99 2.23 0.40
N ALA A 17 13.47 1.58 1.46
CA ALA A 17 12.96 1.75 2.82
C ALA A 17 13.16 3.20 3.32
N GLY A 18 14.33 3.78 3.09
CA GLY A 18 14.66 5.16 3.49
C GLY A 18 13.76 6.20 2.83
N GLU A 19 13.61 6.13 1.51
CA GLU A 19 12.77 7.05 0.74
C GLU A 19 11.28 6.90 1.09
N SER A 20 10.81 5.66 1.28
CA SER A 20 9.44 5.38 1.71
C SER A 20 9.13 6.00 3.09
N GLN A 21 10.07 5.90 4.03
CA GLN A 21 9.96 6.54 5.34
C GLN A 21 10.01 8.07 5.23
N ALA A 22 10.90 8.63 4.39
CA ALA A 22 11.00 10.06 4.17
C ALA A 22 9.71 10.62 3.59
N HIS A 23 9.16 9.98 2.55
CA HIS A 23 7.86 10.30 1.98
C HIS A 23 6.78 10.40 3.07
N THR A 24 6.65 9.38 3.91
CA THR A 24 5.62 9.32 4.95
C THR A 24 5.82 10.40 6.02
N LYS A 25 7.06 10.58 6.51
CA LYS A 25 7.41 11.61 7.50
C LYS A 25 7.12 13.02 6.98
N TYR A 26 7.50 13.32 5.75
CA TYR A 26 7.29 14.66 5.18
C TYR A 26 5.81 14.97 4.97
N ARG A 27 4.97 14.00 4.67
CA ARG A 27 3.52 14.19 4.68
C ARG A 27 2.99 14.56 6.07
N TYR A 28 3.51 13.95 7.13
CA TYR A 28 3.14 14.33 8.49
C TYR A 28 3.64 15.73 8.85
N TYR A 29 4.86 16.08 8.44
CA TYR A 29 5.42 17.43 8.66
C TYR A 29 4.63 18.50 7.90
N ALA A 30 4.24 18.23 6.66
CA ALA A 30 3.39 19.12 5.87
C ALA A 30 2.04 19.36 6.57
N SER A 31 1.40 18.30 7.05
CA SER A 31 0.14 18.40 7.79
C SER A 31 0.27 19.22 9.06
N LYS A 32 1.35 19.03 9.83
CA LYS A 32 1.63 19.79 11.05
C LYS A 32 1.90 21.26 10.74
N ALA A 33 2.76 21.56 9.79
CA ALA A 33 3.10 22.91 9.38
C ALA A 33 1.84 23.68 8.93
N LYS A 34 0.94 23.03 8.20
CA LYS A 34 -0.33 23.63 7.77
C LYS A 34 -1.21 24.00 8.97
N LYS A 35 -1.33 23.11 9.97
CA LYS A 35 -2.11 23.37 11.19
C LYS A 35 -1.52 24.50 12.04
N ASP A 36 -0.20 24.66 12.00
CA ASP A 36 0.51 25.73 12.72
C ASP A 36 0.51 27.08 11.96
N GLY A 37 -0.08 27.13 10.75
CA GLY A 37 -0.17 28.34 9.93
C GLY A 37 1.03 28.58 8.99
N TYR A 38 2.01 27.67 8.96
CA TYR A 38 3.20 27.77 8.09
C TYR A 38 2.92 27.21 6.70
N VAL A 39 2.07 27.85 5.94
CA VAL A 39 1.59 27.35 4.63
C VAL A 39 2.71 27.09 3.64
N GLN A 40 3.69 28.00 3.54
CA GLN A 40 4.83 27.86 2.63
C GLN A 40 5.68 26.65 3.00
N ILE A 41 5.97 26.45 4.28
CA ILE A 41 6.74 25.27 4.77
C ILE A 41 5.95 23.99 4.52
N SER A 42 4.64 24.00 4.72
CA SER A 42 3.77 22.87 4.41
C SER A 42 3.85 22.48 2.93
N ASN A 43 3.86 23.45 2.02
CA ASN A 43 3.97 23.18 0.59
C ASN A 43 5.33 22.58 0.22
N ILE A 44 6.42 23.11 0.79
CA ILE A 44 7.78 22.55 0.61
C ILE A 44 7.83 21.08 1.05
N PHE A 45 7.33 20.76 2.24
CA PHE A 45 7.29 19.37 2.71
C PHE A 45 6.43 18.47 1.83
N ALA A 46 5.29 18.98 1.33
CA ALA A 46 4.41 18.21 0.44
C ALA A 46 5.07 17.91 -0.92
N GLU A 47 5.76 18.90 -1.49
CA GLU A 47 6.53 18.73 -2.72
C GLU A 47 7.69 17.75 -2.54
N THR A 48 8.48 17.92 -1.47
CA THR A 48 9.59 17.00 -1.15
C THR A 48 9.06 15.57 -0.94
N ALA A 49 7.95 15.39 -0.23
CA ALA A 49 7.33 14.07 -0.09
C ALA A 49 6.98 13.45 -1.44
N GLY A 50 6.52 14.23 -2.41
CA GLY A 50 6.29 13.77 -3.77
C GLY A 50 7.57 13.26 -4.45
N ASN A 51 8.66 13.99 -4.30
CA ASN A 51 9.96 13.61 -4.85
C ASN A 51 10.46 12.28 -4.25
N GLU A 52 10.37 12.12 -2.92
CA GLU A 52 10.78 10.88 -2.23
C GLU A 52 9.93 9.68 -2.67
N SER A 53 8.65 9.88 -2.97
CA SER A 53 7.81 8.84 -3.54
C SER A 53 8.30 8.37 -4.92
N GLU A 54 8.74 9.27 -5.78
CA GLU A 54 9.29 8.91 -7.10
C GLU A 54 10.66 8.26 -6.98
N HIS A 55 11.52 8.67 -6.02
CA HIS A 55 12.76 8.00 -5.72
C HIS A 55 12.52 6.56 -5.24
N ALA A 56 11.62 6.38 -4.26
CA ALA A 56 11.25 5.05 -3.76
C ALA A 56 10.75 4.15 -4.91
N LYS A 57 9.89 4.66 -5.78
CA LYS A 57 9.37 3.94 -6.95
C LYS A 57 10.48 3.54 -7.94
N LEU A 58 11.51 4.36 -8.09
CA LEU A 58 12.67 4.03 -8.91
C LEU A 58 13.42 2.83 -8.33
N TRP A 59 13.73 2.85 -7.04
CA TRP A 59 14.41 1.74 -6.36
C TRP A 59 13.57 0.47 -6.34
N PHE A 60 12.26 0.60 -6.14
CA PHE A 60 11.31 -0.51 -6.23
C PHE A 60 11.36 -1.19 -7.60
N LYS A 61 11.39 -0.43 -8.69
CA LYS A 61 11.52 -0.99 -10.03
C LYS A 61 12.83 -1.75 -10.24
N TYR A 62 13.94 -1.23 -9.73
CA TYR A 62 15.23 -1.94 -9.83
C TYR A 62 15.24 -3.26 -9.05
N LEU A 63 14.47 -3.35 -7.98
CA LEU A 63 14.27 -4.59 -7.22
C LEU A 63 13.34 -5.58 -7.93
N HIS A 64 12.60 -5.14 -8.96
CA HIS A 64 11.58 -5.90 -9.69
C HIS A 64 11.80 -5.84 -11.22
N ASP A 65 13.00 -6.19 -11.67
CA ASP A 65 13.36 -6.29 -13.09
C ASP A 65 13.06 -5.03 -13.93
N GLY A 66 13.09 -3.86 -13.33
CA GLY A 66 12.93 -2.56 -13.99
C GLY A 66 11.49 -2.06 -14.13
N ALA A 67 10.50 -2.79 -13.63
CA ALA A 67 9.10 -2.41 -13.72
C ALA A 67 8.35 -2.63 -12.39
N VAL A 68 7.19 -2.00 -12.23
CA VAL A 68 6.22 -2.41 -11.19
C VAL A 68 5.55 -3.69 -11.69
N PRO A 69 5.49 -4.76 -10.87
CA PRO A 69 4.85 -6.02 -11.25
C PRO A 69 3.39 -5.86 -11.68
N ASP A 70 2.82 -6.88 -12.28
CA ASP A 70 1.43 -6.82 -12.71
C ASP A 70 0.46 -6.78 -11.51
N THR A 71 -0.79 -6.43 -11.79
CA THR A 71 -1.82 -6.24 -10.74
C THR A 71 -2.08 -7.51 -9.92
N LEU A 72 -1.99 -8.69 -10.54
CA LEU A 72 -2.25 -9.94 -9.83
C LEU A 72 -1.11 -10.29 -8.88
N ASP A 73 0.12 -10.05 -9.28
CA ASP A 73 1.30 -10.25 -8.45
C ASP A 73 1.33 -9.23 -7.30
N ASN A 74 1.03 -7.95 -7.58
CA ASN A 74 0.90 -6.94 -6.53
C ASN A 74 -0.21 -7.29 -5.51
N LEU A 75 -1.32 -7.88 -5.95
CA LEU A 75 -2.37 -8.31 -5.03
C LEU A 75 -1.95 -9.50 -4.17
N ARG A 76 -1.17 -10.42 -4.71
CA ARG A 76 -0.63 -11.56 -3.96
C ARG A 76 0.38 -11.09 -2.91
N ASP A 77 1.29 -10.21 -3.32
CA ASP A 77 2.30 -9.63 -2.44
C ASP A 77 1.64 -8.85 -1.28
N ALA A 78 0.71 -7.95 -1.59
CA ALA A 78 -0.02 -7.20 -0.58
C ALA A 78 -0.78 -8.10 0.39
N ALA A 79 -1.46 -9.14 -0.11
CA ALA A 79 -2.18 -10.08 0.74
C ALA A 79 -1.24 -10.89 1.65
N ALA A 80 -0.07 -11.26 1.16
CA ALA A 80 0.95 -11.97 1.94
C ALA A 80 1.54 -11.07 3.03
N GLY A 81 1.86 -9.82 2.70
CA GLY A 81 2.36 -8.81 3.64
C GLY A 81 1.37 -8.56 4.78
N GLU A 82 0.13 -8.21 4.46
CA GLU A 82 -0.93 -7.98 5.45
C GLU A 82 -1.17 -9.21 6.34
N ASN A 83 -1.14 -10.42 5.76
CA ASN A 83 -1.30 -11.63 6.54
C ASN A 83 -0.13 -11.85 7.51
N TYR A 84 1.10 -11.63 7.07
CA TYR A 84 2.28 -11.75 7.94
C TYR A 84 2.25 -10.72 9.07
N GLU A 85 1.95 -9.47 8.77
CA GLU A 85 1.84 -8.42 9.77
C GLU A 85 0.82 -8.78 10.86
N TRP A 86 -0.34 -9.26 10.45
CA TRP A 86 -1.42 -9.56 11.37
C TRP A 86 -1.26 -10.86 12.16
N THR A 87 -0.68 -11.89 11.57
CA THR A 87 -0.56 -13.21 12.23
C THR A 87 0.73 -13.38 13.02
N THR A 88 1.77 -12.61 12.72
CA THR A 88 3.12 -12.86 13.23
C THR A 88 3.77 -11.60 13.79
N MET A 89 3.96 -10.59 12.98
CA MET A 89 4.80 -9.45 13.30
C MET A 89 4.29 -8.66 14.53
N TYR A 90 3.02 -8.29 14.56
CA TYR A 90 2.47 -7.51 15.68
C TYR A 90 2.34 -8.34 16.95
N ASP A 91 2.11 -9.64 16.86
CA ASP A 91 2.12 -10.54 18.02
C ASP A 91 3.53 -10.65 18.63
N GLU A 92 4.56 -10.76 17.81
CA GLU A 92 5.95 -10.77 18.26
C GLU A 92 6.35 -9.44 18.89
N PHE A 93 5.96 -8.32 18.28
CA PHE A 93 6.23 -6.99 18.85
C PHE A 93 5.52 -6.78 20.20
N ALA A 94 4.31 -7.28 20.35
CA ALA A 94 3.58 -7.19 21.61
C ALA A 94 4.28 -8.00 22.73
N LYS A 95 4.73 -9.21 22.43
CA LYS A 95 5.48 -10.06 23.38
C LYS A 95 6.78 -9.39 23.80
N THR A 96 7.55 -8.86 22.85
CA THR A 96 8.78 -8.14 23.13
C THR A 96 8.54 -6.92 24.04
N ALA A 97 7.50 -6.14 23.75
CA ALA A 97 7.16 -4.99 24.58
C ALA A 97 6.73 -5.39 26.01
N GLU A 98 6.08 -6.54 26.17
CA GLU A 98 5.74 -7.08 27.50
C GLU A 98 7.01 -7.54 28.26
N GLU A 99 7.92 -8.21 27.57
CA GLU A 99 9.22 -8.66 28.15
C GLU A 99 10.09 -7.48 28.58
N GLU A 100 10.10 -6.39 27.81
CA GLU A 100 10.83 -5.16 28.12
C GLU A 100 10.13 -4.27 29.16
N ALA A 101 8.99 -4.69 29.70
CA ALA A 101 8.15 -3.93 30.64
C ALA A 101 7.79 -2.51 30.15
N LEU A 102 7.74 -2.31 28.84
CA LEU A 102 7.29 -1.06 28.25
C LEU A 102 5.76 -0.93 28.38
N PRO A 103 5.24 0.28 28.65
CA PRO A 103 3.81 0.47 28.70
C PRO A 103 3.23 0.00 27.35
N ARG A 104 2.16 -0.79 27.41
CA ARG A 104 1.45 -1.25 26.21
C ARG A 104 1.29 -0.07 25.26
N LEU A 105 1.98 -0.16 24.12
CA LEU A 105 1.62 0.72 23.01
C LEU A 105 0.12 0.60 22.85
N PRO A 106 -0.65 1.70 22.81
CA PRO A 106 -2.09 1.59 22.67
C PRO A 106 -2.31 0.64 21.50
N GLN A 107 -2.94 -0.49 21.76
CA GLN A 107 -3.47 -1.35 20.71
C GLN A 107 -4.45 -0.46 19.98
N SER A 108 -3.90 0.34 19.06
CA SER A 108 -4.71 1.29 18.37
C SER A 108 -5.68 0.45 17.56
N SER A 109 -6.93 0.84 17.59
CA SER A 109 -8.01 0.37 16.74
C SER A 109 -7.67 0.35 15.23
N VAL A 110 -6.44 0.71 14.88
CA VAL A 110 -5.83 0.66 13.55
C VAL A 110 -5.44 -0.77 13.16
N VAL A 111 -5.20 -1.65 14.12
CA VAL A 111 -4.91 -3.08 13.89
C VAL A 111 -6.17 -3.95 14.02
N SER A 112 -7.35 -3.36 14.02
CA SER A 112 -8.56 -4.14 13.79
C SER A 112 -8.51 -4.66 12.35
N PRO A 113 -8.62 -5.99 12.14
CA PRO A 113 -8.65 -6.53 10.79
C PRO A 113 -9.73 -5.78 10.00
N PRO A 114 -9.51 -5.46 8.74
CA PRO A 114 -10.55 -4.89 7.92
C PRO A 114 -11.76 -5.79 8.05
N SER A 115 -12.86 -5.26 8.59
CA SER A 115 -14.10 -6.00 8.76
C SER A 115 -14.35 -6.71 7.43
N ARG A 116 -14.43 -8.04 7.45
CA ARG A 116 -14.71 -8.85 6.28
C ARG A 116 -15.99 -8.29 5.65
N ARG A 117 -15.89 -7.39 4.71
CA ARG A 117 -16.97 -7.19 3.76
C ARG A 117 -17.06 -8.50 3.00
N PRO A 118 -18.19 -9.20 3.06
CA PRO A 118 -18.37 -10.36 2.23
C PRO A 118 -18.18 -9.89 0.79
N THR A 119 -17.13 -10.39 0.14
CA THR A 119 -17.01 -10.26 -1.31
C THR A 119 -18.27 -10.89 -1.86
N ARG A 120 -19.17 -10.05 -2.41
CA ARG A 120 -20.29 -10.53 -3.18
C ARG A 120 -19.71 -11.40 -4.28
N SER A 121 -19.87 -12.70 -4.12
CA SER A 121 -19.59 -13.62 -5.21
C SER A 121 -20.45 -13.18 -6.37
N ALA A 122 -19.81 -12.72 -7.44
CA ALA A 122 -20.48 -12.54 -8.71
C ALA A 122 -20.85 -13.94 -9.21
N THR A 123 -21.99 -14.44 -8.77
CA THR A 123 -22.65 -15.57 -9.43
C THR A 123 -23.08 -15.05 -10.80
N THR A 124 -22.34 -15.44 -11.81
CA THR A 124 -22.76 -15.38 -13.20
C THR A 124 -23.98 -16.27 -13.36
N SER A 125 -25.15 -15.71 -13.21
CA SER A 125 -26.37 -16.35 -13.70
C SER A 125 -26.45 -16.12 -15.22
N SER A 126 -26.03 -17.11 -15.96
CA SER A 126 -26.40 -17.28 -17.35
C SER A 126 -27.91 -17.52 -17.43
N SER A 127 -28.69 -16.49 -17.75
CA SER A 127 -30.06 -16.68 -18.20
C SER A 127 -30.10 -16.39 -19.68
N SER A 128 -30.25 -17.46 -20.44
CA SER A 128 -30.74 -17.48 -21.79
C SER A 128 -32.10 -16.76 -21.85
N ALA A 129 -32.22 -15.73 -22.65
CA ALA A 129 -33.51 -15.17 -23.05
C ALA A 129 -33.51 -15.00 -24.55
N SER A 130 -34.32 -15.89 -25.11
CA SER A 130 -34.88 -16.01 -26.43
C SER A 130 -35.37 -14.68 -27.03
N SER A 131 -35.12 -14.58 -28.31
CA SER A 131 -35.74 -13.78 -29.36
C SER A 131 -37.14 -13.21 -29.06
N ARG A 132 -37.34 -11.93 -29.38
CA ARG A 132 -38.52 -11.48 -30.16
C ARG A 132 -38.17 -10.15 -30.84
N ALA A 133 -38.09 -10.26 -32.14
CA ALA A 133 -38.21 -9.13 -33.06
C ALA A 133 -39.56 -8.44 -32.89
N ARG A 134 -39.58 -7.11 -32.80
CA ARG A 134 -40.72 -6.31 -33.25
C ARG A 134 -40.21 -5.07 -33.97
N CYS A 135 -40.48 -5.14 -35.24
CA CYS A 135 -40.51 -4.06 -36.20
C CYS A 135 -41.52 -2.98 -35.74
N LEU A 136 -41.11 -1.74 -35.71
CA LEU A 136 -42.03 -0.61 -35.72
C LEU A 136 -41.47 0.48 -36.63
N SER A 137 -42.10 0.57 -37.78
CA SER A 137 -42.06 1.68 -38.72
C SER A 137 -42.63 2.94 -38.07
N VAL A 138 -41.97 4.07 -38.22
CA VAL A 138 -42.61 5.41 -38.08
C VAL A 138 -42.32 6.21 -39.33
N ARG A 139 -43.39 6.65 -39.92
CA ARG A 139 -43.49 7.61 -41.02
C ARG A 139 -43.35 9.04 -40.49
N ALA A 140 -42.99 9.87 -41.41
CA ALA A 140 -43.08 11.31 -41.62
C ALA A 140 -41.84 12.10 -41.30
#